data_38a223e655f3601b3ee1a7ccd1060a42
#
_entry.id   38a223e655f3601b3ee1a7ccd1060a42
#
_cell.length_a   1.000
_cell.length_b   1.000
_cell.length_c   1.000
_cell.angle_alpha   90.00
_cell.angle_beta   90.00
_cell.angle_gamma   90.00
#
_symmetry.space_group_name_H-M   'P 1'
#
loop_
_entity.id
_entity.type
_entity.pdbx_description
1 polymer ?
#
loop_
_entity_poly.entity_id
_entity_poly.type
_entity_poly.pdbx_seq_one_letter_code
_entity_poly.pdbx_strand_id
1 'polypeptide(L)'
;MADRRLDASALRDWAHTAVGDLITHTDEINRLNVFPVADSDTGTNMLFTMRSALAEAKSAAGSGDVTAVAAALSEGALHGARGNSGVILSQILRGLADVTASAAADTDGALADINPVLLGAALRHAVGLVVSSMGGERVDGTIVSVLHTAAEAVEHWAGEGSGLGEVLAAGGDAAAAALEHTPEQLAVLAEAGVVDAGGRGLLVLLDALTATICGHGPQRRAYEPAPRAVEIDTAEPAPPRFEVMYLLGDCDAAGLERLRTRLDELGDSVAIAASGAGVRSQAGRARADADCHSVHVHTDDAGAAVEAGLAAGAVSRIQISVLTTRPGRLAPGGWSRERAVLAVVDGDGAEELFRQEGAFVVRPDAASADPANGVSARQLLRAIVDAGAAQVMVLPDGYVAAEELVAGCTAGIGWGIDVVALPAGSMVQGLAALAVHDPGRQAVDDGYTMARAAAGARHGSVRVATEQALTWAGTCEPGDGLGIAGDEVLVVGDDIATAGAGLIDLLLVAGGELVTVLIGEGVDVGIAEALAEHV
;
A
#
# COMPACT_ATOMS: atom_id res chain seq x y z
N MET A 1 16.88 -15.60 19.64
CA MET A 1 15.58 -15.11 20.19
C MET A 1 14.56 -16.17 19.82
N ALA A 2 13.55 -16.44 20.67
CA ALA A 2 12.48 -17.36 20.23
C ALA A 2 11.70 -16.68 19.08
N ASP A 3 11.42 -17.46 18.04
CA ASP A 3 10.64 -16.99 16.89
C ASP A 3 9.27 -16.50 17.36
N ARG A 4 8.79 -15.42 16.76
CA ARG A 4 7.44 -14.91 16.99
C ARG A 4 6.42 -15.92 16.45
N ARG A 5 5.29 -16.10 17.14
CA ARG A 5 4.18 -16.91 16.62
C ARG A 5 3.49 -16.19 15.46
N LEU A 6 2.98 -16.95 14.52
CA LEU A 6 2.11 -16.42 13.44
C LEU A 6 0.67 -16.37 13.94
N ASP A 7 0.41 -15.49 14.88
CA ASP A 7 -0.90 -15.18 15.44
C ASP A 7 -1.63 -14.07 14.64
N ALA A 8 -2.82 -13.67 15.09
CA ALA A 8 -3.63 -12.64 14.44
C ALA A 8 -2.90 -11.29 14.30
N SER A 9 -2.05 -10.91 15.28
CA SER A 9 -1.23 -9.69 15.21
C SER A 9 -0.12 -9.84 14.17
N ALA A 10 0.63 -10.94 14.24
CA ALA A 10 1.71 -11.22 13.29
C ALA A 10 1.21 -11.29 11.84
N LEU A 11 0.01 -11.84 11.62
CA LEU A 11 -0.57 -11.92 10.29
C LEU A 11 -0.95 -10.53 9.73
N ARG A 12 -1.46 -9.62 10.57
CA ARG A 12 -1.68 -8.21 10.18
C ARG A 12 -0.38 -7.46 9.92
N ASP A 13 0.63 -7.67 10.79
CA ASP A 13 1.95 -7.05 10.63
C ASP A 13 2.64 -7.54 9.36
N TRP A 14 2.51 -8.84 9.05
CA TRP A 14 2.95 -9.37 7.76
C TRP A 14 2.29 -8.68 6.58
N ALA A 15 0.96 -8.56 6.60
CA ALA A 15 0.25 -7.89 5.52
C ALA A 15 0.71 -6.44 5.33
N HIS A 16 0.99 -5.74 6.42
CA HIS A 16 1.53 -4.39 6.39
C HIS A 16 2.96 -4.34 5.82
N THR A 17 3.86 -5.23 6.28
CA THR A 17 5.23 -5.36 5.77
C THR A 17 5.23 -5.73 4.29
N ALA A 18 4.40 -6.71 3.90
CA ALA A 18 4.26 -7.15 2.51
C ALA A 18 3.84 -6.02 1.56
N VAL A 19 2.89 -5.16 1.98
CA VAL A 19 2.54 -3.95 1.20
C VAL A 19 3.74 -3.03 1.06
N GLY A 20 4.51 -2.79 2.15
CA GLY A 20 5.71 -1.96 2.11
C GLY A 20 6.81 -2.50 1.19
N ASP A 21 7.01 -3.80 1.22
CA ASP A 21 8.04 -4.45 0.40
C ASP A 21 7.59 -4.53 -1.08
N LEU A 22 6.31 -4.77 -1.35
CA LEU A 22 5.77 -4.68 -2.70
C LEU A 22 5.93 -3.26 -3.28
N ILE A 23 5.69 -2.19 -2.51
CA ILE A 23 5.96 -0.81 -2.96
C ILE A 23 7.43 -0.67 -3.37
N THR A 24 8.36 -1.19 -2.58
CA THR A 24 9.79 -1.10 -2.85
C THR A 24 10.21 -1.85 -4.11
N HIS A 25 9.56 -2.98 -4.41
CA HIS A 25 9.94 -3.87 -5.51
C HIS A 25 9.02 -3.79 -6.73
N THR A 26 8.00 -2.93 -6.72
CA THR A 26 7.03 -2.86 -7.83
C THR A 26 7.68 -2.59 -9.18
N ASP A 27 8.60 -1.61 -9.27
CA ASP A 27 9.27 -1.28 -10.52
C ASP A 27 10.16 -2.42 -11.02
N GLU A 28 10.83 -3.14 -10.11
CA GLU A 28 11.59 -4.34 -10.44
C GLU A 28 10.67 -5.42 -11.02
N ILE A 29 9.57 -5.74 -10.32
CA ILE A 29 8.62 -6.77 -10.73
C ILE A 29 7.95 -6.40 -12.08
N ASN A 30 7.56 -5.15 -12.26
CA ASN A 30 6.94 -4.68 -13.50
C ASN A 30 7.88 -4.81 -14.71
N ARG A 31 9.18 -4.53 -14.54
CA ARG A 31 10.17 -4.71 -15.61
C ARG A 31 10.43 -6.17 -16.00
N LEU A 32 10.13 -7.11 -15.11
CA LEU A 32 10.23 -8.55 -15.38
C LEU A 32 9.01 -9.11 -16.10
N ASN A 33 7.91 -8.35 -16.18
CA ASN A 33 6.64 -8.83 -16.71
C ASN A 33 6.66 -8.92 -18.24
N VAL A 34 6.81 -10.15 -18.74
CA VAL A 34 6.79 -10.49 -20.18
C VAL A 34 5.80 -11.62 -20.49
N PHE A 35 5.14 -12.21 -19.49
CA PHE A 35 4.22 -13.33 -19.64
C PHE A 35 3.07 -13.25 -18.63
N PRO A 36 1.83 -13.59 -19.00
CA PRO A 36 1.34 -13.96 -20.34
C PRO A 36 1.27 -12.77 -21.32
N VAL A 37 1.20 -11.54 -20.82
CA VAL A 37 1.20 -10.30 -21.57
C VAL A 37 2.27 -9.36 -21.00
N ALA A 38 3.01 -8.68 -21.87
CA ALA A 38 4.08 -7.76 -21.47
C ALA A 38 3.54 -6.33 -21.26
N ASP A 39 2.64 -6.17 -20.27
CA ASP A 39 1.98 -4.90 -19.91
C ASP A 39 2.65 -4.15 -18.76
N SER A 40 3.69 -4.78 -18.17
CA SER A 40 4.51 -4.19 -17.09
C SER A 40 3.71 -3.78 -15.85
N ASP A 41 2.72 -4.56 -15.44
CA ASP A 41 1.80 -4.22 -14.35
C ASP A 41 1.72 -5.25 -13.21
N THR A 42 2.40 -6.41 -13.31
CA THR A 42 2.38 -7.49 -12.31
C THR A 42 2.62 -6.99 -10.88
N GLY A 43 3.67 -6.19 -10.66
CA GLY A 43 3.97 -5.65 -9.33
C GLY A 43 2.89 -4.71 -8.82
N THR A 44 2.38 -3.85 -9.71
CA THR A 44 1.28 -2.94 -9.42
C THR A 44 0.00 -3.71 -9.04
N ASN A 45 -0.35 -4.75 -9.78
CA ASN A 45 -1.53 -5.58 -9.55
C ASN A 45 -1.43 -6.33 -8.21
N MET A 46 -0.28 -6.92 -7.90
CA MET A 46 -0.03 -7.59 -6.61
C MET A 46 -0.12 -6.61 -5.44
N LEU A 47 0.46 -5.41 -5.60
CA LEU A 47 0.40 -4.38 -4.56
C LEU A 47 -1.03 -3.94 -4.27
N PHE A 48 -1.83 -3.60 -5.28
CA PHE A 48 -3.21 -3.17 -5.05
C PHE A 48 -4.08 -4.26 -4.45
N THR A 49 -3.88 -5.50 -4.86
CA THR A 49 -4.56 -6.66 -4.29
C THR A 49 -4.19 -6.82 -2.82
N MET A 50 -2.90 -6.75 -2.48
CA MET A 50 -2.44 -6.88 -1.08
C MET A 50 -2.87 -5.69 -0.21
N ARG A 51 -2.97 -4.47 -0.76
CA ARG A 51 -3.54 -3.32 -0.05
C ARG A 51 -5.01 -3.51 0.30
N SER A 52 -5.80 -4.03 -0.63
CA SER A 52 -7.21 -4.34 -0.39
C SER A 52 -7.36 -5.41 0.68
N ALA A 53 -6.51 -6.44 0.67
CA ALA A 53 -6.42 -7.45 1.72
C ALA A 53 -6.11 -6.83 3.09
N LEU A 54 -5.08 -5.96 3.16
CA LEU A 54 -4.70 -5.26 4.39
C LEU A 54 -5.81 -4.35 4.92
N ALA A 55 -6.53 -3.64 4.05
CA ALA A 55 -7.62 -2.75 4.45
C ALA A 55 -8.75 -3.54 5.13
N GLU A 56 -9.12 -4.71 4.59
CA GLU A 56 -10.13 -5.56 5.19
C GLU A 56 -9.64 -6.19 6.50
N ALA A 57 -8.37 -6.63 6.58
CA ALA A 57 -7.77 -7.14 7.80
C ALA A 57 -7.68 -6.09 8.93
N LYS A 58 -7.56 -4.79 8.60
CA LYS A 58 -7.64 -3.69 9.57
C LYS A 58 -9.05 -3.51 10.12
N SER A 59 -10.10 -3.75 9.33
CA SER A 59 -11.49 -3.70 9.81
C SER A 59 -11.78 -4.79 10.85
N ALA A 60 -11.06 -5.92 10.77
CA ALA A 60 -11.11 -7.02 11.73
C ALA A 60 -10.18 -6.84 12.95
N ALA A 61 -9.67 -5.63 13.21
CA ALA A 61 -8.61 -5.35 14.20
C ALA A 61 -8.98 -5.74 15.65
N GLY A 62 -10.26 -5.83 16.00
CA GLY A 62 -10.72 -6.27 17.34
C GLY A 62 -10.64 -7.78 17.58
N SER A 63 -10.34 -8.59 16.57
CA SER A 63 -10.26 -10.04 16.70
C SER A 63 -8.86 -10.50 17.09
N GLY A 64 -8.75 -11.26 18.18
CA GLY A 64 -7.55 -12.04 18.51
C GLY A 64 -7.46 -13.38 17.78
N ASP A 65 -8.45 -13.73 16.98
CA ASP A 65 -8.56 -14.98 16.23
C ASP A 65 -7.87 -14.86 14.86
N VAL A 66 -6.86 -15.69 14.63
CA VAL A 66 -6.10 -15.69 13.38
C VAL A 66 -6.96 -16.10 12.18
N THR A 67 -7.98 -16.92 12.39
CA THR A 67 -8.93 -17.34 11.35
C THR A 67 -9.73 -16.16 10.80
N ALA A 68 -10.19 -15.28 11.69
CA ALA A 68 -10.92 -14.08 11.28
C ALA A 68 -10.04 -13.12 10.45
N VAL A 69 -8.76 -12.99 10.81
CA VAL A 69 -7.80 -12.15 10.05
C VAL A 69 -7.47 -12.77 8.70
N ALA A 70 -7.24 -14.10 8.63
CA ALA A 70 -6.97 -14.80 7.38
C ALA A 70 -8.18 -14.69 6.41
N ALA A 71 -9.39 -14.84 6.93
CA ALA A 71 -10.62 -14.67 6.16
C ALA A 71 -10.76 -13.24 5.60
N ALA A 72 -10.50 -12.22 6.43
CA ALA A 72 -10.54 -10.82 6.01
C ALA A 72 -9.48 -10.51 4.93
N LEU A 73 -8.26 -11.05 5.06
CA LEU A 73 -7.23 -10.93 4.03
C LEU A 73 -7.68 -11.53 2.70
N SER A 74 -8.26 -12.73 2.74
CA SER A 74 -8.78 -13.42 1.55
C SER A 74 -9.93 -12.66 0.89
N GLU A 75 -10.90 -12.18 1.66
CA GLU A 75 -12.04 -11.41 1.16
C GLU A 75 -11.60 -10.09 0.55
N GLY A 76 -10.73 -9.35 1.23
CA GLY A 76 -10.17 -8.09 0.72
C GLY A 76 -9.36 -8.30 -0.56
N ALA A 77 -8.55 -9.37 -0.64
CA ALA A 77 -7.79 -9.71 -1.84
C ALA A 77 -8.70 -10.06 -3.02
N LEU A 78 -9.74 -10.86 -2.81
CA LEU A 78 -10.69 -11.24 -3.86
C LEU A 78 -11.41 -10.02 -4.43
N HIS A 79 -11.91 -9.14 -3.54
CA HIS A 79 -12.65 -7.94 -3.92
C HIS A 79 -11.79 -6.86 -4.58
N GLY A 80 -10.50 -6.85 -4.28
CA GLY A 80 -9.52 -5.90 -4.82
C GLY A 80 -8.54 -6.52 -5.80
N ALA A 81 -8.78 -7.76 -6.26
CA ALA A 81 -7.92 -8.43 -7.24
C ALA A 81 -7.80 -7.60 -8.51
N ARG A 82 -6.58 -7.51 -9.04
CA ARG A 82 -6.27 -6.84 -10.31
C ARG A 82 -5.39 -7.73 -11.16
N GLY A 83 -5.72 -7.81 -12.42
CA GLY A 83 -5.02 -8.65 -13.37
C GLY A 83 -4.93 -10.12 -12.95
N ASN A 84 -4.30 -10.93 -13.76
CA ASN A 84 -4.02 -12.34 -13.42
C ASN A 84 -3.22 -12.49 -12.12
N SER A 85 -2.24 -11.62 -11.88
CA SER A 85 -1.37 -11.68 -10.71
C SER A 85 -2.15 -11.41 -9.42
N GLY A 86 -3.12 -10.48 -9.45
CA GLY A 86 -4.00 -10.23 -8.30
C GLY A 86 -4.99 -11.37 -8.07
N VAL A 87 -5.53 -11.96 -9.12
CA VAL A 87 -6.38 -13.16 -9.02
C VAL A 87 -5.61 -14.31 -8.36
N ILE A 88 -4.38 -14.58 -8.81
CA ILE A 88 -3.50 -15.61 -8.23
C ILE A 88 -3.22 -15.31 -6.75
N LEU A 89 -2.84 -14.08 -6.40
CA LEU A 89 -2.59 -13.67 -5.01
C LEU A 89 -3.83 -13.88 -4.14
N SER A 90 -5.03 -13.56 -4.65
CA SER A 90 -6.27 -13.79 -3.90
C SER A 90 -6.49 -15.26 -3.56
N GLN A 91 -6.12 -16.17 -4.47
CA GLN A 91 -6.23 -17.62 -4.24
C GLN A 91 -5.15 -18.15 -3.28
N ILE A 92 -3.97 -17.52 -3.24
CA ILE A 92 -2.95 -17.85 -2.23
C ILE A 92 -3.46 -17.47 -0.82
N LEU A 93 -4.01 -16.28 -0.65
CA LEU A 93 -4.60 -15.84 0.62
C LEU A 93 -5.84 -16.64 1.01
N ARG A 94 -6.62 -17.08 0.03
CA ARG A 94 -7.74 -18.00 0.26
C ARG A 94 -7.26 -19.35 0.78
N GLY A 95 -6.18 -19.91 0.24
CA GLY A 95 -5.61 -21.15 0.74
C GLY A 95 -5.27 -21.08 2.23
N LEU A 96 -4.75 -19.95 2.68
CA LEU A 96 -4.50 -19.68 4.10
C LEU A 96 -5.81 -19.62 4.90
N ALA A 97 -6.83 -18.92 4.40
CA ALA A 97 -8.12 -18.77 5.06
C ALA A 97 -8.86 -20.11 5.18
N ASP A 98 -8.91 -20.91 4.12
CA ASP A 98 -9.61 -22.20 4.10
C ASP A 98 -9.00 -23.20 5.09
N VAL A 99 -7.66 -23.30 5.14
CA VAL A 99 -6.95 -24.22 6.05
C VAL A 99 -7.08 -23.77 7.50
N THR A 100 -6.98 -22.46 7.79
CA THR A 100 -7.18 -21.96 9.16
C THR A 100 -8.62 -22.16 9.63
N ALA A 101 -9.61 -21.96 8.75
CA ALA A 101 -11.01 -22.21 9.09
C ALA A 101 -11.28 -23.70 9.39
N SER A 102 -10.71 -24.62 8.60
CA SER A 102 -10.79 -26.05 8.86
C SER A 102 -10.15 -26.43 10.20
N ALA A 103 -8.96 -25.93 10.49
CA ALA A 103 -8.27 -26.20 11.76
C ALA A 103 -9.02 -25.62 12.98
N ALA A 104 -9.65 -24.45 12.82
CA ALA A 104 -10.47 -23.85 13.87
C ALA A 104 -11.73 -24.67 14.14
N ALA A 105 -12.34 -25.27 13.12
CA ALA A 105 -13.53 -26.14 13.28
C ALA A 105 -13.21 -27.39 14.13
N ASP A 106 -11.97 -27.86 14.10
CA ASP A 106 -11.49 -28.98 14.89
C ASP A 106 -11.11 -28.61 16.34
N THR A 107 -11.06 -27.31 16.68
CA THR A 107 -10.57 -26.76 17.95
C THR A 107 -11.55 -25.75 18.59
N ASP A 108 -12.83 -26.13 18.77
CA ASP A 108 -13.86 -25.30 19.42
C ASP A 108 -14.10 -23.91 18.76
N GLY A 109 -13.71 -23.74 17.48
CA GLY A 109 -14.07 -22.57 16.67
C GLY A 109 -13.10 -21.39 16.72
N ALA A 110 -11.94 -21.49 17.39
CA ALA A 110 -10.90 -20.47 17.41
C ALA A 110 -9.51 -21.07 17.26
N LEU A 111 -8.64 -20.37 16.50
CA LEU A 111 -7.26 -20.74 16.29
C LEU A 111 -6.33 -19.64 16.83
N ALA A 112 -5.40 -20.00 17.71
CA ALA A 112 -4.51 -19.03 18.33
C ALA A 112 -3.38 -18.57 17.40
N ASP A 113 -2.79 -19.50 16.64
CA ASP A 113 -1.69 -19.25 15.71
C ASP A 113 -1.64 -20.29 14.58
N ILE A 114 -0.93 -19.96 13.52
CA ILE A 114 -0.64 -20.84 12.38
C ILE A 114 0.73 -21.47 12.63
N ASN A 115 0.73 -22.76 12.95
CA ASN A 115 1.96 -23.51 13.12
C ASN A 115 2.58 -23.91 11.76
N PRO A 116 3.82 -24.44 11.73
CA PRO A 116 4.48 -24.86 10.48
C PRO A 116 3.68 -25.84 9.63
N VAL A 117 2.99 -26.80 10.25
CA VAL A 117 2.20 -27.82 9.55
C VAL A 117 0.99 -27.20 8.85
N LEU A 118 0.29 -26.30 9.54
CA LEU A 118 -0.84 -25.56 8.94
C LEU A 118 -0.39 -24.64 7.82
N LEU A 119 0.80 -24.00 7.96
CA LEU A 119 1.36 -23.16 6.90
C LEU A 119 1.67 -23.98 5.64
N GLY A 120 2.31 -25.15 5.78
CA GLY A 120 2.57 -26.06 4.67
C GLY A 120 1.28 -26.51 3.97
N ALA A 121 0.29 -26.94 4.76
CA ALA A 121 -1.02 -27.30 4.23
C ALA A 121 -1.72 -26.13 3.50
N ALA A 122 -1.61 -24.91 4.02
CA ALA A 122 -2.17 -23.71 3.39
C ALA A 122 -1.52 -23.40 2.04
N LEU A 123 -0.19 -23.45 1.94
CA LEU A 123 0.53 -23.24 0.69
C LEU A 123 0.22 -24.35 -0.32
N ARG A 124 0.14 -25.61 0.13
CA ARG A 124 -0.24 -26.73 -0.72
C ARG A 124 -1.67 -26.58 -1.26
N HIS A 125 -2.61 -26.19 -0.41
CA HIS A 125 -3.98 -25.94 -0.82
C HIS A 125 -4.05 -24.78 -1.82
N ALA A 126 -3.30 -23.71 -1.58
CA ALA A 126 -3.19 -22.57 -2.48
C ALA A 126 -2.73 -22.94 -3.89
N VAL A 127 -1.76 -23.86 -4.03
CA VAL A 127 -1.35 -24.38 -5.36
C VAL A 127 -2.56 -24.92 -6.14
N GLY A 128 -3.40 -25.74 -5.51
CA GLY A 128 -4.60 -26.29 -6.15
C GLY A 128 -5.60 -25.21 -6.56
N LEU A 129 -5.83 -24.21 -5.69
CA LEU A 129 -6.74 -23.09 -5.97
C LEU A 129 -6.25 -22.24 -7.13
N VAL A 130 -4.95 -21.91 -7.16
CA VAL A 130 -4.33 -21.14 -8.24
C VAL A 130 -4.45 -21.88 -9.57
N VAL A 131 -4.07 -23.15 -9.63
CA VAL A 131 -4.19 -23.97 -10.85
C VAL A 131 -5.64 -24.00 -11.33
N SER A 132 -6.61 -24.22 -10.42
CA SER A 132 -8.04 -24.24 -10.77
C SER A 132 -8.52 -22.91 -11.32
N SER A 133 -8.10 -21.78 -10.75
CA SER A 133 -8.50 -20.44 -11.21
C SER A 133 -8.01 -20.13 -12.62
N MET A 134 -6.87 -20.68 -13.01
CA MET A 134 -6.21 -20.50 -14.31
C MET A 134 -6.60 -21.54 -15.39
N GLY A 135 -7.68 -22.29 -15.18
CA GLY A 135 -8.19 -23.24 -16.17
C GLY A 135 -7.80 -24.70 -15.93
N GLY A 136 -7.16 -25.00 -14.81
CA GLY A 136 -6.84 -26.38 -14.38
C GLY A 136 -5.51 -26.91 -14.92
N GLU A 137 -4.81 -26.18 -15.77
CA GLU A 137 -3.49 -26.55 -16.27
C GLU A 137 -2.37 -25.84 -15.50
N ARG A 138 -1.34 -26.59 -15.14
CA ARG A 138 -0.13 -26.02 -14.52
C ARG A 138 0.84 -25.58 -15.61
N VAL A 139 1.19 -24.31 -15.62
CA VAL A 139 2.24 -23.78 -16.50
C VAL A 139 3.55 -23.71 -15.72
N ASP A 140 4.51 -24.56 -16.11
CA ASP A 140 5.84 -24.56 -15.49
C ASP A 140 6.63 -23.29 -15.87
N GLY A 141 7.49 -22.85 -14.96
CA GLY A 141 8.23 -21.59 -15.12
C GLY A 141 7.47 -20.33 -14.74
N THR A 142 6.34 -20.47 -14.05
CA THR A 142 5.53 -19.35 -13.55
C THR A 142 5.48 -19.32 -12.03
N ILE A 143 4.81 -18.32 -11.46
CA ILE A 143 4.50 -18.22 -10.02
C ILE A 143 3.97 -19.55 -9.43
N VAL A 144 3.28 -20.39 -10.24
CA VAL A 144 2.76 -21.68 -9.80
C VAL A 144 3.90 -22.63 -9.45
N SER A 145 4.97 -22.67 -10.27
CA SER A 145 6.16 -23.49 -9.99
C SER A 145 6.88 -23.01 -8.72
N VAL A 146 7.02 -21.71 -8.55
CA VAL A 146 7.66 -21.10 -7.37
C VAL A 146 6.85 -21.41 -6.10
N LEU A 147 5.52 -21.23 -6.15
CA LEU A 147 4.62 -21.53 -5.03
C LEU A 147 4.65 -23.03 -4.67
N HIS A 148 4.65 -23.89 -5.68
CA HIS A 148 4.69 -25.35 -5.47
C HIS A 148 5.96 -25.79 -4.76
N THR A 149 7.12 -25.30 -5.24
CA THR A 149 8.43 -25.65 -4.64
C THR A 149 8.56 -25.08 -3.22
N ALA A 150 8.05 -23.87 -2.98
CA ALA A 150 7.99 -23.31 -1.62
C ALA A 150 7.11 -24.16 -0.70
N ALA A 151 5.93 -24.60 -1.16
CA ALA A 151 5.02 -25.44 -0.39
C ALA A 151 5.66 -26.78 -0.03
N GLU A 152 6.36 -27.42 -0.97
CA GLU A 152 7.09 -28.68 -0.73
C GLU A 152 8.18 -28.53 0.33
N ALA A 153 8.95 -27.47 0.27
CA ALA A 153 10.00 -27.20 1.26
C ALA A 153 9.41 -26.95 2.65
N VAL A 154 8.35 -26.13 2.74
CA VAL A 154 7.66 -25.85 4.01
C VAL A 154 7.07 -27.12 4.61
N GLU A 155 6.40 -27.96 3.84
CA GLU A 155 5.85 -29.23 4.30
C GLU A 155 6.96 -30.20 4.79
N HIS A 156 8.05 -30.30 4.04
CA HIS A 156 9.17 -31.15 4.40
C HIS A 156 9.78 -30.77 5.76
N TRP A 157 10.17 -29.51 5.93
CA TRP A 157 10.80 -29.02 7.16
C TRP A 157 9.83 -29.01 8.36
N ALA A 158 8.53 -28.74 8.11
CA ALA A 158 7.51 -28.87 9.14
C ALA A 158 7.34 -30.34 9.60
N GLY A 159 7.44 -31.30 8.67
CA GLY A 159 7.41 -32.73 8.97
C GLY A 159 8.59 -33.22 9.79
N GLU A 160 9.75 -32.58 9.66
CA GLU A 160 10.96 -32.85 10.47
C GLU A 160 10.89 -32.18 11.87
N GLY A 161 9.84 -31.42 12.16
CA GLY A 161 9.63 -30.77 13.46
C GLY A 161 10.39 -29.45 13.64
N SER A 162 10.82 -28.82 12.56
CA SER A 162 11.53 -27.53 12.58
C SER A 162 10.64 -26.40 13.07
N GLY A 163 11.26 -25.36 13.67
CA GLY A 163 10.61 -24.14 14.11
C GLY A 163 10.07 -23.31 12.93
N LEU A 164 9.12 -22.40 13.24
CA LEU A 164 8.46 -21.59 12.20
C LEU A 164 9.47 -20.75 11.38
N GLY A 165 10.47 -20.14 12.03
CA GLY A 165 11.50 -19.34 11.34
C GLY A 165 12.35 -20.18 10.38
N GLU A 166 12.73 -21.41 10.79
CA GLU A 166 13.50 -22.34 9.93
C GLU A 166 12.69 -22.79 8.72
N VAL A 167 11.40 -23.09 8.93
CA VAL A 167 10.48 -23.52 7.87
C VAL A 167 10.25 -22.38 6.86
N LEU A 168 10.07 -21.14 7.33
CA LEU A 168 9.92 -19.97 6.47
C LEU A 168 11.20 -19.67 5.67
N ALA A 169 12.37 -19.75 6.30
CA ALA A 169 13.64 -19.57 5.62
C ALA A 169 13.84 -20.61 4.52
N ALA A 170 13.59 -21.90 4.82
CA ALA A 170 13.67 -22.99 3.84
C ALA A 170 12.69 -22.82 2.67
N GLY A 171 11.43 -22.41 2.95
CA GLY A 171 10.43 -22.11 1.93
C GLY A 171 10.84 -20.95 1.03
N GLY A 172 11.35 -19.85 1.62
CA GLY A 172 11.84 -18.69 0.89
C GLY A 172 13.07 -18.99 0.02
N ASP A 173 14.00 -19.82 0.51
CA ASP A 173 15.18 -20.22 -0.25
C ASP A 173 14.82 -21.17 -1.41
N ALA A 174 13.88 -22.07 -1.18
CA ALA A 174 13.36 -22.95 -2.23
C ALA A 174 12.58 -22.15 -3.30
N ALA A 175 11.80 -21.15 -2.89
CA ALA A 175 11.13 -20.22 -3.80
C ALA A 175 12.15 -19.43 -4.65
N ALA A 176 13.22 -18.91 -4.03
CA ALA A 176 14.28 -18.18 -4.73
C ALA A 176 14.97 -19.06 -5.76
N ALA A 177 15.33 -20.31 -5.39
CA ALA A 177 15.93 -21.26 -6.32
C ALA A 177 14.98 -21.59 -7.48
N ALA A 178 13.69 -21.87 -7.20
CA ALA A 178 12.69 -22.12 -8.22
C ALA A 178 12.50 -20.94 -9.17
N LEU A 179 12.51 -19.71 -8.64
CA LEU A 179 12.44 -18.48 -9.42
C LEU A 179 13.60 -18.35 -10.41
N GLU A 180 14.82 -18.67 -9.99
CA GLU A 180 16.01 -18.64 -10.86
C GLU A 180 15.94 -19.65 -12.00
N HIS A 181 15.18 -20.74 -11.84
CA HIS A 181 14.98 -21.77 -12.86
C HIS A 181 13.80 -21.49 -13.81
N THR A 182 12.98 -20.45 -13.55
CA THR A 182 11.82 -20.15 -14.42
C THR A 182 12.19 -19.91 -15.89
N PRO A 183 13.34 -19.26 -16.25
CA PRO A 183 13.73 -19.09 -17.65
C PRO A 183 14.08 -20.42 -18.35
N GLU A 184 14.48 -21.46 -17.61
CA GLU A 184 14.77 -22.77 -18.16
C GLU A 184 13.49 -23.57 -18.48
N GLN A 185 12.37 -23.18 -17.88
CA GLN A 185 11.08 -23.86 -17.97
C GLN A 185 10.11 -23.17 -18.94
N LEU A 186 10.27 -21.87 -19.18
CA LEU A 186 9.37 -21.08 -20.03
C LEU A 186 10.17 -20.26 -21.05
N ALA A 187 10.04 -20.62 -22.34
CA ALA A 187 10.88 -20.07 -23.42
C ALA A 187 10.82 -18.54 -23.51
N VAL A 188 9.65 -17.91 -23.34
CA VAL A 188 9.52 -16.45 -23.40
C VAL A 188 10.35 -15.73 -22.34
N LEU A 189 10.52 -16.33 -21.14
CA LEU A 189 11.38 -15.78 -20.10
C LEU A 189 12.88 -15.91 -20.46
N ALA A 190 13.26 -17.05 -21.05
CA ALA A 190 14.63 -17.27 -21.55
C ALA A 190 14.98 -16.26 -22.66
N GLU A 191 14.09 -16.04 -23.62
CA GLU A 191 14.26 -15.08 -24.72
C GLU A 191 14.36 -13.64 -24.22
N ALA A 192 13.57 -13.29 -23.20
CA ALA A 192 13.61 -11.98 -22.57
C ALA A 192 14.79 -11.82 -21.59
N GLY A 193 15.44 -12.91 -21.17
CA GLY A 193 16.51 -12.89 -20.17
C GLY A 193 16.05 -12.48 -18.78
N VAL A 194 14.80 -12.83 -18.41
CA VAL A 194 14.17 -12.47 -17.14
C VAL A 194 13.66 -13.69 -16.41
N VAL A 195 13.42 -13.53 -15.10
CA VAL A 195 12.67 -14.51 -14.28
C VAL A 195 11.19 -14.15 -14.30
N ASP A 196 10.33 -15.09 -13.82
CA ASP A 196 8.88 -14.84 -13.74
C ASP A 196 8.55 -13.69 -12.76
N ALA A 197 7.82 -12.69 -13.25
CA ALA A 197 7.44 -11.51 -12.47
C ALA A 197 6.53 -11.86 -11.28
N GLY A 198 5.55 -12.73 -11.49
CA GLY A 198 4.64 -13.20 -10.44
C GLY A 198 5.36 -13.99 -9.36
N GLY A 199 6.29 -14.88 -9.75
CA GLY A 199 7.16 -15.61 -8.84
C GLY A 199 8.07 -14.68 -8.02
N ARG A 200 8.59 -13.62 -8.64
CA ARG A 200 9.36 -12.59 -7.92
C ARG A 200 8.50 -11.88 -6.88
N GLY A 201 7.28 -11.50 -7.23
CA GLY A 201 6.33 -10.90 -6.30
C GLY A 201 5.96 -11.85 -5.14
N LEU A 202 5.76 -13.14 -5.42
CA LEU A 202 5.54 -14.15 -4.37
C LEU A 202 6.73 -14.25 -3.42
N LEU A 203 7.96 -14.23 -3.94
CA LEU A 203 9.18 -14.25 -3.11
C LEU A 203 9.23 -13.03 -2.17
N VAL A 204 8.84 -11.84 -2.63
CA VAL A 204 8.73 -10.64 -1.77
C VAL A 204 7.77 -10.89 -0.61
N LEU A 205 6.61 -11.53 -0.85
CA LEU A 205 5.63 -11.83 0.19
C LEU A 205 6.15 -12.86 1.22
N LEU A 206 6.88 -13.88 0.77
CA LEU A 206 7.48 -14.89 1.64
C LEU A 206 8.62 -14.30 2.48
N ASP A 207 9.45 -13.45 1.90
CA ASP A 207 10.54 -12.76 2.59
C ASP A 207 9.98 -11.77 3.63
N ALA A 208 8.88 -11.06 3.33
CA ALA A 208 8.15 -10.22 4.27
C ALA A 208 7.60 -11.03 5.47
N LEU A 209 7.10 -12.25 5.22
CA LEU A 209 6.64 -13.15 6.28
C LEU A 209 7.81 -13.59 7.17
N THR A 210 8.91 -13.97 6.56
CA THR A 210 10.15 -14.32 7.28
C THR A 210 10.63 -13.14 8.14
N ALA A 211 10.65 -11.93 7.59
CA ALA A 211 11.04 -10.72 8.32
C ALA A 211 10.12 -10.44 9.52
N THR A 212 8.82 -10.66 9.36
CA THR A 212 7.82 -10.45 10.43
C THR A 212 8.01 -11.42 11.59
N ILE A 213 8.36 -12.67 11.30
CA ILE A 213 8.51 -13.73 12.33
C ILE A 213 9.89 -13.72 12.96
N CYS A 214 10.96 -13.57 12.17
CA CYS A 214 12.34 -13.66 12.64
C CYS A 214 12.92 -12.30 13.06
N GLY A 215 12.26 -11.18 12.71
CA GLY A 215 12.76 -9.82 12.97
C GLY A 215 13.79 -9.31 11.95
N HIS A 216 14.14 -10.11 10.96
CA HIS A 216 15.04 -9.75 9.85
C HIS A 216 14.64 -10.52 8.58
N GLY A 217 14.65 -9.85 7.46
CA GLY A 217 14.44 -10.45 6.14
C GLY A 217 15.74 -10.98 5.52
N PRO A 218 15.66 -11.98 4.63
CA PRO A 218 16.80 -12.43 3.86
C PRO A 218 17.23 -11.35 2.87
N GLN A 219 18.54 -11.28 2.60
CA GLN A 219 19.03 -10.43 1.52
C GLN A 219 18.96 -11.18 0.19
N ARG A 220 18.18 -10.66 -0.76
CA ARG A 220 18.06 -11.20 -2.10
C ARG A 220 18.80 -10.31 -3.10
N ARG A 221 19.25 -10.90 -4.21
CA ARG A 221 19.79 -10.13 -5.33
C ARG A 221 18.64 -9.38 -6.03
N ALA A 222 18.97 -8.25 -6.65
CA ALA A 222 18.06 -7.59 -7.58
C ALA A 222 18.00 -8.39 -8.89
N TYR A 223 16.80 -8.48 -9.46
CA TYR A 223 16.56 -9.12 -10.74
C TYR A 223 16.35 -8.01 -11.79
N GLU A 224 17.30 -7.86 -12.69
CA GLU A 224 17.22 -6.85 -13.75
C GLU A 224 17.11 -7.55 -15.12
N PRO A 225 16.26 -7.04 -16.03
CA PRO A 225 16.22 -7.52 -17.40
C PRO A 225 17.58 -7.33 -18.06
N ALA A 226 18.00 -8.29 -18.89
CA ALA A 226 19.16 -8.10 -19.74
C ALA A 226 18.93 -6.90 -20.70
N PRO A 227 19.96 -6.08 -21.01
CA PRO A 227 19.81 -4.99 -21.97
C PRO A 227 19.35 -5.56 -23.32
N ARG A 228 18.11 -5.25 -23.73
CA ARG A 228 17.53 -5.75 -24.98
C ARG A 228 18.05 -4.91 -26.14
N ALA A 229 18.63 -5.56 -27.15
CA ALA A 229 18.71 -4.99 -28.49
C ALA A 229 17.27 -4.95 -29.05
N VAL A 230 16.77 -3.77 -29.37
CA VAL A 230 15.41 -3.58 -29.90
C VAL A 230 15.37 -4.19 -31.32
N GLU A 231 14.99 -5.46 -31.43
CA GLU A 231 14.52 -6.03 -32.68
C GLU A 231 13.00 -5.84 -32.71
N ILE A 232 12.54 -4.97 -33.60
CA ILE A 232 11.10 -4.78 -33.90
C ILE A 232 10.72 -5.95 -34.80
N ASP A 233 10.25 -7.06 -34.22
CA ASP A 233 9.60 -8.11 -34.99
C ASP A 233 8.11 -7.75 -35.16
N THR A 234 7.70 -7.52 -36.41
CA THR A 234 6.39 -7.01 -36.79
C THR A 234 5.37 -8.11 -37.08
N ALA A 235 5.55 -9.34 -36.61
CA ALA A 235 4.78 -10.52 -37.00
C ALA A 235 3.81 -11.07 -35.92
N GLU A 236 3.81 -10.56 -34.69
CA GLU A 236 2.83 -11.00 -33.69
C GLU A 236 1.49 -10.28 -33.84
N PRO A 237 0.34 -11.00 -33.66
CA PRO A 237 -0.97 -10.34 -33.59
C PRO A 237 -0.97 -9.29 -32.48
N ALA A 238 -1.60 -8.15 -32.74
CA ALA A 238 -1.70 -7.09 -31.75
C ALA A 238 -2.36 -7.64 -30.46
N PRO A 239 -1.83 -7.31 -29.27
CA PRO A 239 -2.42 -7.77 -28.03
C PRO A 239 -3.85 -7.23 -27.89
N PRO A 240 -4.74 -7.93 -27.14
CA PRO A 240 -6.09 -7.46 -26.86
C PRO A 240 -6.10 -6.04 -26.30
N ARG A 241 -7.15 -5.26 -26.64
CA ARG A 241 -7.22 -3.84 -26.28
C ARG A 241 -7.70 -3.57 -24.88
N PHE A 242 -8.48 -4.49 -24.30
CA PHE A 242 -9.15 -4.29 -23.01
C PHE A 242 -8.87 -5.43 -22.05
N GLU A 243 -8.63 -5.07 -20.80
CA GLU A 243 -8.78 -5.92 -19.65
C GLU A 243 -10.18 -5.72 -19.07
N VAL A 244 -10.91 -6.80 -18.84
CA VAL A 244 -12.25 -6.78 -18.23
C VAL A 244 -12.22 -7.60 -16.95
N MET A 245 -12.61 -6.98 -15.85
CA MET A 245 -12.79 -7.62 -14.57
C MET A 245 -14.18 -7.38 -14.01
N TYR A 246 -14.76 -8.36 -13.35
CA TYR A 246 -16.00 -8.20 -12.60
C TYR A 246 -16.16 -9.27 -11.52
N LEU A 247 -17.04 -8.99 -10.55
CA LEU A 247 -17.50 -10.00 -9.60
C LEU A 247 -18.80 -10.64 -10.13
N LEU A 248 -18.85 -11.97 -10.09
CA LEU A 248 -19.98 -12.79 -10.51
C LEU A 248 -20.55 -13.52 -9.30
N GLY A 249 -21.80 -13.27 -8.97
CA GLY A 249 -22.59 -13.99 -7.99
C GLY A 249 -23.67 -14.85 -8.64
N ASP A 250 -24.32 -15.68 -7.84
CA ASP A 250 -25.49 -16.49 -8.26
C ASP A 250 -25.22 -17.38 -9.50
N CYS A 251 -24.01 -17.95 -9.61
CA CYS A 251 -23.60 -18.78 -10.72
C CYS A 251 -23.27 -20.21 -10.27
N ASP A 252 -23.87 -21.22 -10.88
CA ASP A 252 -23.55 -22.62 -10.61
C ASP A 252 -22.29 -23.10 -11.37
N ALA A 253 -21.78 -24.26 -10.99
CA ALA A 253 -20.56 -24.83 -11.60
C ALA A 253 -20.70 -25.01 -13.13
N ALA A 254 -21.87 -25.38 -13.64
CA ALA A 254 -22.10 -25.54 -15.06
C ALA A 254 -22.15 -24.17 -15.77
N GLY A 255 -22.64 -23.13 -15.10
CA GLY A 255 -22.60 -21.74 -15.54
C GLY A 255 -21.18 -21.22 -15.67
N LEU A 256 -20.34 -21.50 -14.66
CA LEU A 256 -18.92 -21.11 -14.69
C LEU A 256 -18.15 -21.77 -15.84
N GLU A 257 -18.36 -23.03 -16.10
CA GLU A 257 -17.74 -23.73 -17.26
C GLU A 257 -18.17 -23.13 -18.59
N ARG A 258 -19.46 -22.83 -18.74
CA ARG A 258 -19.96 -22.15 -19.95
C ARG A 258 -19.37 -20.74 -20.09
N LEU A 259 -19.28 -20.02 -18.98
CA LEU A 259 -18.67 -18.69 -18.96
C LEU A 259 -17.20 -18.77 -19.36
N ARG A 260 -16.42 -19.66 -18.77
CA ARG A 260 -15.00 -19.86 -19.12
C ARG A 260 -14.85 -20.14 -20.61
N THR A 261 -15.57 -21.11 -21.13
CA THR A 261 -15.54 -21.45 -22.55
C THR A 261 -15.85 -20.21 -23.43
N ARG A 262 -16.84 -19.42 -23.01
CA ARG A 262 -17.22 -18.23 -23.77
C ARG A 262 -16.17 -17.11 -23.72
N LEU A 263 -15.52 -16.93 -22.56
CA LEU A 263 -14.44 -15.94 -22.40
C LEU A 263 -13.18 -16.37 -23.17
N ASP A 264 -12.84 -17.67 -23.19
CA ASP A 264 -11.74 -18.21 -24.00
C ASP A 264 -11.95 -18.02 -25.51
N GLU A 265 -13.22 -17.94 -25.98
CA GLU A 265 -13.56 -17.60 -27.36
C GLU A 265 -13.44 -16.10 -27.66
N LEU A 266 -13.61 -15.24 -26.64
CA LEU A 266 -13.61 -13.77 -26.77
C LEU A 266 -12.24 -13.15 -26.60
N GLY A 267 -11.31 -13.86 -25.97
CA GLY A 267 -10.00 -13.31 -25.65
C GLY A 267 -9.04 -14.33 -25.05
N ASP A 268 -8.08 -13.83 -24.30
CA ASP A 268 -7.08 -14.62 -23.61
C ASP A 268 -6.95 -14.25 -22.13
N SER A 269 -5.98 -14.86 -21.43
CA SER A 269 -5.68 -14.56 -20.01
C SER A 269 -6.90 -14.73 -19.08
N VAL A 270 -7.79 -15.68 -19.38
CA VAL A 270 -9.00 -15.92 -18.60
C VAL A 270 -8.68 -16.50 -17.23
N ALA A 271 -9.07 -15.80 -16.17
CA ALA A 271 -8.98 -16.29 -14.79
C ALA A 271 -10.32 -16.13 -14.07
N ILE A 272 -10.74 -17.19 -13.37
CA ILE A 272 -11.95 -17.19 -12.55
C ILE A 272 -11.60 -17.74 -11.16
N ALA A 273 -11.66 -16.87 -10.16
CA ALA A 273 -11.33 -17.15 -8.77
C ALA A 273 -12.59 -17.13 -7.89
N ALA A 274 -12.83 -18.16 -7.12
CA ALA A 274 -13.99 -18.25 -6.22
C ALA A 274 -13.68 -17.68 -4.83
N SER A 275 -14.68 -17.13 -4.14
CA SER A 275 -14.64 -16.84 -2.70
C SER A 275 -14.59 -18.16 -1.89
N GLY A 276 -14.00 -18.11 -0.69
CA GLY A 276 -14.01 -19.26 0.23
C GLY A 276 -15.43 -19.59 0.72
N ALA A 277 -15.75 -20.86 0.86
CA ALA A 277 -17.00 -21.31 1.45
C ALA A 277 -17.02 -20.98 2.96
N GLY A 278 -17.86 -20.07 3.40
CA GLY A 278 -18.39 -20.03 4.77
C GLY A 278 -17.64 -19.26 5.83
N VAL A 279 -17.41 -17.96 5.68
CA VAL A 279 -17.29 -17.07 6.83
C VAL A 279 -18.64 -16.38 7.07
N ARG A 280 -19.39 -16.86 8.07
CA ARG A 280 -20.57 -16.15 8.57
C ARG A 280 -20.09 -14.86 9.24
N SER A 281 -20.30 -13.72 8.59
CA SER A 281 -20.12 -12.42 9.22
C SER A 281 -20.91 -12.39 10.52
N GLN A 282 -20.26 -12.10 11.66
CA GLN A 282 -20.89 -11.90 12.97
C GLN A 282 -21.86 -10.70 13.02
N ALA A 283 -22.03 -9.97 11.94
CA ALA A 283 -22.90 -8.78 11.83
C ALA A 283 -24.31 -9.07 11.33
N GLY A 284 -24.86 -10.29 11.52
CA GLY A 284 -26.31 -10.54 11.44
C GLY A 284 -27.02 -10.17 10.12
N ARG A 285 -26.31 -9.85 9.06
CA ARG A 285 -26.86 -9.71 7.70
C ARG A 285 -26.48 -10.94 6.89
N ALA A 286 -27.48 -11.77 6.59
CA ALA A 286 -27.36 -12.79 5.57
C ALA A 286 -27.00 -12.07 4.24
N ARG A 287 -25.72 -12.04 3.88
CA ARG A 287 -25.27 -11.58 2.57
C ARG A 287 -25.35 -12.77 1.62
N ALA A 288 -25.94 -12.51 0.47
CA ALA A 288 -26.01 -13.42 -0.68
C ALA A 288 -24.64 -13.64 -1.37
N ASP A 289 -23.54 -13.46 -0.64
CA ASP A 289 -22.17 -13.51 -1.20
C ASP A 289 -21.50 -14.90 -1.01
N ALA A 290 -22.28 -15.95 -0.75
CA ALA A 290 -21.75 -17.28 -0.45
C ALA A 290 -21.02 -17.96 -1.63
N ASP A 291 -21.23 -17.51 -2.87
CA ASP A 291 -20.62 -18.03 -4.09
C ASP A 291 -20.25 -16.87 -5.05
N CYS A 292 -19.38 -15.97 -4.61
CA CYS A 292 -18.88 -14.87 -5.43
C CYS A 292 -17.58 -15.29 -6.13
N HIS A 293 -17.47 -14.94 -7.42
CA HIS A 293 -16.28 -15.22 -8.22
C HIS A 293 -15.70 -13.92 -8.78
N SER A 294 -14.39 -13.75 -8.71
CA SER A 294 -13.68 -12.72 -9.47
C SER A 294 -13.35 -13.28 -10.85
N VAL A 295 -13.77 -12.56 -11.89
CA VAL A 295 -13.56 -12.93 -13.29
C VAL A 295 -12.63 -11.91 -13.93
N HIS A 296 -11.66 -12.38 -14.71
CA HIS A 296 -10.68 -11.59 -15.45
C HIS A 296 -10.55 -12.14 -16.86
N VAL A 297 -10.45 -11.26 -17.86
CA VAL A 297 -10.18 -11.63 -19.26
C VAL A 297 -9.57 -10.44 -20.02
N HIS A 298 -8.64 -10.72 -20.94
CA HIS A 298 -8.16 -9.78 -21.94
C HIS A 298 -8.93 -9.98 -23.25
N THR A 299 -9.52 -8.93 -23.81
CA THR A 299 -10.40 -9.06 -24.99
C THR A 299 -10.42 -7.78 -25.83
N ASP A 300 -10.77 -7.92 -27.11
CA ASP A 300 -11.07 -6.78 -27.98
C ASP A 300 -12.53 -6.31 -27.87
N ASP A 301 -13.41 -7.11 -27.29
CA ASP A 301 -14.84 -6.80 -27.10
C ASP A 301 -15.22 -6.88 -25.61
N ALA A 302 -14.95 -5.78 -24.89
CA ALA A 302 -15.29 -5.65 -23.47
C ALA A 302 -16.80 -5.80 -23.21
N GLY A 303 -17.65 -5.39 -24.15
CA GLY A 303 -19.10 -5.53 -24.04
C GLY A 303 -19.53 -6.99 -24.02
N ALA A 304 -19.04 -7.78 -24.98
CA ALA A 304 -19.34 -9.21 -25.07
C ALA A 304 -18.85 -10.00 -23.83
N ALA A 305 -17.71 -9.61 -23.25
CA ALA A 305 -17.20 -10.23 -22.01
C ALA A 305 -18.11 -9.96 -20.81
N VAL A 306 -18.64 -8.74 -20.66
CA VAL A 306 -19.62 -8.40 -19.60
C VAL A 306 -20.96 -9.10 -19.85
N GLU A 307 -21.45 -9.14 -21.09
CA GLU A 307 -22.70 -9.84 -21.45
C GLU A 307 -22.62 -11.35 -21.18
N ALA A 308 -21.44 -11.96 -21.40
CA ALA A 308 -21.20 -13.36 -21.04
C ALA A 308 -21.36 -13.59 -19.53
N GLY A 309 -20.83 -12.68 -18.71
CA GLY A 309 -21.01 -12.69 -17.26
C GLY A 309 -22.48 -12.56 -16.84
N LEU A 310 -23.20 -11.59 -17.43
CA LEU A 310 -24.63 -11.35 -17.14
C LEU A 310 -25.50 -12.56 -17.55
N ALA A 311 -25.11 -13.30 -18.57
CA ALA A 311 -25.80 -14.54 -18.96
C ALA A 311 -25.53 -15.70 -17.99
N ALA A 312 -24.44 -15.67 -17.22
CA ALA A 312 -24.04 -16.70 -16.28
C ALA A 312 -24.56 -16.44 -14.86
N GLY A 313 -24.71 -15.15 -14.44
CA GLY A 313 -25.15 -14.83 -13.09
C GLY A 313 -25.27 -13.32 -12.83
N ALA A 314 -25.21 -12.93 -11.56
CA ALA A 314 -25.29 -11.53 -11.14
C ALA A 314 -23.90 -10.86 -11.21
N VAL A 315 -23.72 -9.94 -12.12
CA VAL A 315 -22.46 -9.20 -12.32
C VAL A 315 -22.45 -7.92 -11.51
N SER A 316 -21.32 -7.66 -10.82
CA SER A 316 -21.07 -6.43 -10.06
C SER A 316 -19.61 -6.01 -10.14
N ARG A 317 -19.30 -4.77 -9.73
CA ARG A 317 -17.93 -4.20 -9.71
C ARG A 317 -17.19 -4.36 -11.04
N ILE A 318 -17.87 -4.06 -12.15
CA ILE A 318 -17.28 -4.14 -13.49
C ILE A 318 -16.17 -3.10 -13.59
N GLN A 319 -15.00 -3.54 -14.03
CA GLN A 319 -13.86 -2.71 -14.37
C GLN A 319 -13.42 -3.05 -15.79
N ILE A 320 -13.24 -2.04 -16.61
CA ILE A 320 -12.76 -2.17 -17.99
C ILE A 320 -11.57 -1.23 -18.13
N SER A 321 -10.39 -1.78 -18.34
CA SER A 321 -9.14 -1.05 -18.52
C SER A 321 -8.65 -1.20 -19.96
N VAL A 322 -8.00 -0.16 -20.49
CA VAL A 322 -7.35 -0.25 -21.81
C VAL A 322 -5.94 -0.77 -21.60
N LEU A 323 -5.61 -1.90 -22.20
CA LEU A 323 -4.25 -2.45 -22.23
C LEU A 323 -3.43 -1.59 -23.19
N THR A 324 -2.61 -0.70 -22.65
CA THR A 324 -1.71 0.14 -23.44
C THR A 324 -0.29 -0.38 -23.33
N THR A 325 0.41 -0.46 -24.44
CA THR A 325 1.85 -0.80 -24.53
C THR A 325 2.78 0.27 -23.93
N ARG A 326 2.27 1.21 -23.12
CA ARG A 326 3.08 2.23 -22.45
C ARG A 326 3.15 1.96 -20.95
N PRO A 327 4.37 1.72 -20.40
CA PRO A 327 4.56 1.58 -18.97
C PRO A 327 4.16 2.87 -18.24
N GLY A 328 3.40 2.76 -17.14
CA GLY A 328 3.35 3.79 -16.11
C GLY A 328 2.10 4.65 -16.01
N ARG A 329 0.94 4.26 -16.56
CA ARG A 329 -0.30 4.98 -16.27
C ARG A 329 -1.40 4.02 -15.85
N LEU A 330 -1.76 4.04 -14.57
CA LEU A 330 -2.97 3.38 -14.07
C LEU A 330 -4.19 3.96 -14.78
N ALA A 331 -5.12 3.08 -15.17
CA ALA A 331 -6.37 3.52 -15.76
C ALA A 331 -7.13 4.43 -14.79
N PRO A 332 -7.84 5.48 -15.29
CA PRO A 332 -8.73 6.27 -14.46
C PRO A 332 -9.79 5.35 -13.81
N GLY A 333 -9.88 5.39 -12.48
CA GLY A 333 -10.85 4.60 -11.71
C GLY A 333 -10.28 3.50 -10.81
N GLY A 334 -8.94 3.32 -10.79
CA GLY A 334 -8.26 2.38 -9.89
C GLY A 334 -8.12 2.84 -8.44
N TRP A 335 -8.42 4.10 -8.14
CA TRP A 335 -8.29 4.70 -6.83
C TRP A 335 -9.61 4.69 -6.07
N SER A 336 -9.56 4.48 -4.75
CA SER A 336 -10.75 4.50 -3.89
C SER A 336 -11.34 5.89 -3.70
N ARG A 337 -10.58 6.94 -4.06
CA ARG A 337 -10.92 8.36 -3.93
C ARG A 337 -10.40 9.13 -5.13
N GLU A 338 -11.07 10.23 -5.45
CA GLU A 338 -10.59 11.15 -6.48
C GLU A 338 -9.39 11.97 -5.97
N ARG A 339 -9.47 12.49 -4.73
CA ARG A 339 -8.43 13.34 -4.14
C ARG A 339 -8.20 13.05 -2.67
N ALA A 340 -6.97 13.29 -2.20
CA ALA A 340 -6.57 13.27 -0.81
C ALA A 340 -5.56 14.39 -0.52
N VAL A 341 -5.55 14.85 0.73
CA VAL A 341 -4.48 15.69 1.27
C VAL A 341 -3.63 14.83 2.19
N LEU A 342 -2.32 14.83 1.98
CA LEU A 342 -1.32 14.14 2.79
C LEU A 342 -0.50 15.21 3.53
N ALA A 343 -0.52 15.19 4.86
CA ALA A 343 0.23 16.13 5.70
C ALA A 343 1.30 15.40 6.52
N VAL A 344 2.47 15.98 6.61
CA VAL A 344 3.53 15.50 7.50
C VAL A 344 3.46 16.27 8.80
N VAL A 345 3.08 15.60 9.90
CA VAL A 345 2.70 16.23 11.16
C VAL A 345 3.39 15.58 12.34
N ASP A 346 3.93 16.37 13.25
CA ASP A 346 4.53 15.90 14.49
C ASP A 346 3.69 16.30 15.71
N GLY A 347 3.56 15.35 16.65
CA GLY A 347 2.77 15.47 17.88
C GLY A 347 1.34 14.92 17.78
N ASP A 348 0.88 14.27 18.87
CA ASP A 348 -0.41 13.56 18.90
C ASP A 348 -1.61 14.51 18.72
N GLY A 349 -1.56 15.70 19.33
CA GLY A 349 -2.62 16.69 19.20
C GLY A 349 -2.72 17.29 17.79
N ALA A 350 -1.57 17.53 17.15
CA ALA A 350 -1.53 18.01 15.77
C ALA A 350 -2.01 16.91 14.79
N GLU A 351 -1.60 15.66 15.00
CA GLU A 351 -2.07 14.52 14.22
C GLU A 351 -3.58 14.38 14.26
N GLU A 352 -4.17 14.45 15.46
CA GLU A 352 -5.62 14.39 15.65
C GLU A 352 -6.34 15.54 14.93
N LEU A 353 -5.83 16.77 15.06
CA LEU A 353 -6.38 17.96 14.41
C LEU A 353 -6.39 17.83 12.88
N PHE A 354 -5.25 17.45 12.29
CA PHE A 354 -5.15 17.28 10.83
C PHE A 354 -6.04 16.14 10.31
N ARG A 355 -6.19 15.05 11.08
CA ARG A 355 -7.11 13.97 10.72
C ARG A 355 -8.58 14.39 10.79
N GLN A 356 -8.96 15.17 11.79
CA GLN A 356 -10.34 15.69 11.91
C GLN A 356 -10.70 16.57 10.71
N GLU A 357 -9.74 17.34 10.20
CA GLU A 357 -9.87 18.13 8.98
C GLU A 357 -9.76 17.30 7.68
N GLY A 358 -9.64 15.98 7.78
CA GLY A 358 -9.69 15.06 6.64
C GLY A 358 -8.36 14.74 5.98
N ALA A 359 -7.23 15.18 6.53
CA ALA A 359 -5.90 14.85 6.00
C ALA A 359 -5.46 13.43 6.37
N PHE A 360 -4.72 12.80 5.46
CA PHE A 360 -3.88 11.65 5.78
C PHE A 360 -2.61 12.16 6.44
N VAL A 361 -2.26 11.59 7.59
CA VAL A 361 -1.12 12.07 8.36
C VAL A 361 0.03 11.06 8.31
N VAL A 362 1.23 11.58 8.08
CA VAL A 362 2.51 10.87 8.22
C VAL A 362 3.29 11.50 9.35
N ARG A 363 3.81 10.67 10.25
CA ARG A 363 4.70 11.13 11.33
C ARG A 363 6.15 11.10 10.86
N PRO A 364 6.93 12.14 11.14
CA PRO A 364 8.37 12.10 10.96
C PRO A 364 9.01 11.06 11.89
N ASP A 365 10.18 10.55 11.50
CA ASP A 365 10.95 9.63 12.34
C ASP A 365 11.47 10.36 13.58
N ALA A 366 11.00 9.97 14.75
CA ALA A 366 11.43 10.53 16.04
C ALA A 366 12.94 10.37 16.33
N ALA A 367 13.62 9.44 15.64
CA ALA A 367 15.06 9.25 15.74
C ALA A 367 15.87 10.20 14.83
N SER A 368 15.22 10.97 13.96
CA SER A 368 15.91 11.95 13.12
C SER A 368 16.43 13.12 13.94
N ALA A 369 17.74 13.37 13.86
CA ALA A 369 18.38 14.49 14.55
C ALA A 369 17.99 15.86 13.94
N ASP A 370 17.50 15.87 12.70
CA ASP A 370 17.05 17.05 11.97
C ASP A 370 15.59 16.87 11.55
N PRO A 371 14.67 17.69 12.07
CA PRO A 371 13.26 17.62 11.71
C PRO A 371 12.98 17.70 10.20
N ALA A 372 13.78 18.49 9.45
CA ALA A 372 13.64 18.60 8.01
C ALA A 372 13.94 17.30 7.25
N ASN A 373 14.62 16.36 7.88
CA ASN A 373 14.92 15.02 7.36
C ASN A 373 14.08 13.93 8.04
N GLY A 374 12.97 14.27 8.64
CA GLY A 374 12.10 13.35 9.37
C GLY A 374 11.36 12.35 8.50
N VAL A 375 11.19 12.62 7.19
CA VAL A 375 10.49 11.73 6.25
C VAL A 375 11.30 11.57 4.97
N SER A 376 11.68 10.34 4.66
CA SER A 376 12.38 9.99 3.41
C SER A 376 11.42 9.89 2.22
N ALA A 377 11.96 10.00 0.99
CA ALA A 377 11.21 9.81 -0.26
C ALA A 377 10.44 8.48 -0.29
N ARG A 378 11.02 7.42 0.27
CA ARG A 378 10.35 6.11 0.36
C ARG A 378 9.14 6.14 1.29
N GLN A 379 9.27 6.76 2.46
CA GLN A 379 8.14 6.90 3.40
C GLN A 379 7.05 7.79 2.80
N LEU A 380 7.45 8.88 2.12
CA LEU A 380 6.53 9.77 1.43
C LEU A 380 5.80 9.06 0.29
N LEU A 381 6.52 8.34 -0.58
CA LEU A 381 5.92 7.53 -1.64
C LEU A 381 4.91 6.53 -1.07
N ARG A 382 5.30 5.81 -0.02
CA ARG A 382 4.41 4.86 0.65
C ARG A 382 3.12 5.52 1.11
N ALA A 383 3.22 6.68 1.75
CA ALA A 383 2.07 7.42 2.24
C ALA A 383 1.19 7.95 1.09
N ILE A 384 1.79 8.45 0.00
CA ILE A 384 1.08 8.87 -1.21
C ILE A 384 0.26 7.70 -1.79
N VAL A 385 0.88 6.53 -1.91
CA VAL A 385 0.20 5.32 -2.41
C VAL A 385 -0.86 4.85 -1.41
N ASP A 386 -0.58 4.89 -0.09
CA ASP A 386 -1.50 4.49 0.97
C ASP A 386 -2.73 5.41 1.10
N ALA A 387 -2.65 6.66 0.66
CA ALA A 387 -3.79 7.56 0.59
C ALA A 387 -4.89 7.06 -0.35
N GLY A 388 -4.56 6.20 -1.34
CA GLY A 388 -5.52 5.53 -2.21
C GLY A 388 -6.31 6.47 -3.12
N ALA A 389 -5.75 7.61 -3.47
CA ALA A 389 -6.39 8.65 -4.27
C ALA A 389 -5.73 8.81 -5.65
N ALA A 390 -6.53 9.18 -6.66
CA ALA A 390 -6.02 9.52 -7.99
C ALA A 390 -5.15 10.78 -7.97
N GLN A 391 -5.45 11.70 -7.05
CA GLN A 391 -4.72 12.95 -6.85
C GLN A 391 -4.34 13.08 -5.37
N VAL A 392 -3.09 13.45 -5.09
CA VAL A 392 -2.61 13.65 -3.72
C VAL A 392 -1.93 15.01 -3.62
N MET A 393 -2.44 15.85 -2.74
CA MET A 393 -1.82 17.12 -2.36
C MET A 393 -0.96 16.89 -1.13
N VAL A 394 0.33 17.20 -1.20
CA VAL A 394 1.29 16.95 -0.13
C VAL A 394 1.63 18.25 0.60
N LEU A 395 1.42 18.27 1.91
CA LEU A 395 1.82 19.30 2.86
C LEU A 395 3.06 18.82 3.62
N PRO A 396 4.28 19.25 3.26
CA PRO A 396 5.52 18.78 3.89
C PRO A 396 5.75 19.35 5.29
N ASP A 397 5.15 20.48 5.61
CA ASP A 397 5.08 21.15 6.92
C ASP A 397 6.42 21.34 7.64
N GLY A 398 7.53 21.37 6.86
CA GLY A 398 8.87 21.57 7.39
C GLY A 398 9.60 20.28 7.80
N TYR A 399 9.00 19.09 7.59
CA TYR A 399 9.55 17.80 8.00
C TYR A 399 10.12 16.95 6.86
N VAL A 400 10.15 17.47 5.63
CA VAL A 400 10.64 16.78 4.44
C VAL A 400 11.67 17.64 3.74
N ALA A 401 12.89 17.14 3.58
CA ALA A 401 13.92 17.82 2.79
C ALA A 401 13.47 17.97 1.33
N ALA A 402 13.88 19.06 0.69
CA ALA A 402 13.42 19.40 -0.66
C ALA A 402 13.70 18.28 -1.69
N GLU A 403 14.88 17.65 -1.62
CA GLU A 403 15.26 16.52 -2.47
C GLU A 403 14.40 15.28 -2.21
N GLU A 404 14.08 14.96 -0.95
CA GLU A 404 13.22 13.84 -0.57
C GLU A 404 11.76 14.08 -1.01
N LEU A 405 11.29 15.32 -0.88
CA LEU A 405 9.97 15.73 -1.34
C LEU A 405 9.83 15.57 -2.86
N VAL A 406 10.80 16.08 -3.63
CA VAL A 406 10.82 15.96 -5.09
C VAL A 406 10.90 14.49 -5.52
N ALA A 407 11.79 13.72 -4.90
CA ALA A 407 11.96 12.31 -5.23
C ALA A 407 10.68 11.48 -4.91
N GLY A 408 10.08 11.67 -3.73
CA GLY A 408 8.85 10.98 -3.33
C GLY A 408 7.65 11.33 -4.21
N CYS A 409 7.46 12.62 -4.51
CA CYS A 409 6.38 13.08 -5.39
C CYS A 409 6.57 12.59 -6.83
N THR A 410 7.81 12.64 -7.37
CA THR A 410 8.12 12.13 -8.71
C THR A 410 7.87 10.64 -8.81
N ALA A 411 8.26 9.88 -7.78
CA ALA A 411 7.96 8.46 -7.72
C ALA A 411 6.45 8.21 -7.69
N GLY A 412 5.65 9.00 -6.92
CA GLY A 412 4.19 8.93 -6.91
C GLY A 412 3.56 9.19 -8.27
N ILE A 413 4.11 10.16 -9.04
CA ILE A 413 3.67 10.43 -10.42
C ILE A 413 3.98 9.23 -11.32
N GLY A 414 5.13 8.58 -11.13
CA GLY A 414 5.48 7.33 -11.82
C GLY A 414 4.47 6.19 -11.59
N TRP A 415 3.72 6.25 -10.49
CA TRP A 415 2.62 5.34 -10.14
C TRP A 415 1.26 5.74 -10.75
N GLY A 416 1.24 6.79 -11.58
CA GLY A 416 -0.01 7.29 -12.15
C GLY A 416 -0.88 8.06 -11.16
N ILE A 417 -0.31 8.50 -10.03
CA ILE A 417 -0.95 9.41 -9.09
C ILE A 417 -0.61 10.84 -9.50
N ASP A 418 -1.60 11.71 -9.58
CA ASP A 418 -1.35 13.15 -9.77
C ASP A 418 -0.94 13.75 -8.42
N VAL A 419 0.36 14.02 -8.26
CA VAL A 419 0.92 14.48 -6.98
C VAL A 419 1.32 15.94 -7.08
N VAL A 420 0.79 16.77 -6.16
CA VAL A 420 1.10 18.20 -6.06
C VAL A 420 1.66 18.49 -4.67
N ALA A 421 2.93 18.91 -4.61
CA ALA A 421 3.52 19.43 -3.38
C ALA A 421 3.07 20.87 -3.16
N LEU A 422 2.50 21.16 -1.99
CA LEU A 422 2.09 22.49 -1.60
C LEU A 422 3.20 23.19 -0.77
N PRO A 423 3.38 24.52 -0.90
CA PRO A 423 4.46 25.25 -0.25
C PRO A 423 4.15 25.51 1.23
N ALA A 424 4.09 24.48 2.06
CA ALA A 424 3.92 24.58 3.51
C ALA A 424 5.25 24.26 4.21
N GLY A 425 5.90 25.26 4.78
CA GLY A 425 7.16 25.14 5.52
C GLY A 425 6.96 24.94 7.02
N SER A 426 5.71 24.87 7.50
CA SER A 426 5.37 24.62 8.89
C SER A 426 3.96 24.06 9.03
N MET A 427 3.67 23.37 10.13
CA MET A 427 2.32 22.83 10.41
C MET A 427 1.24 23.92 10.43
N VAL A 428 1.55 25.15 10.88
CA VAL A 428 0.55 26.25 10.86
C VAL A 428 0.21 26.70 9.44
N GLN A 429 1.17 26.63 8.52
CA GLN A 429 0.91 26.88 7.09
C GLN A 429 0.14 25.73 6.45
N GLY A 430 0.48 24.48 6.81
CA GLY A 430 -0.29 23.31 6.39
C GLY A 430 -1.73 23.36 6.86
N LEU A 431 -1.95 23.75 8.10
CA LEU A 431 -3.31 23.92 8.65
C LEU A 431 -4.08 25.03 7.91
N ALA A 432 -3.44 26.17 7.61
CA ALA A 432 -4.05 27.24 6.83
C ALA A 432 -4.42 26.77 5.40
N ALA A 433 -3.58 25.96 4.77
CA ALA A 433 -3.89 25.34 3.49
C ALA A 433 -5.08 24.36 3.59
N LEU A 434 -5.06 23.51 4.60
CA LEU A 434 -6.10 22.48 4.80
C LEU A 434 -7.46 23.11 5.09
N ALA A 435 -7.52 24.20 5.84
CA ALA A 435 -8.75 24.92 6.19
C ALA A 435 -9.53 25.47 4.97
N VAL A 436 -8.88 25.64 3.82
CA VAL A 436 -9.51 26.10 2.56
C VAL A 436 -9.66 24.99 1.53
N HIS A 437 -9.26 23.77 1.87
CA HIS A 437 -9.44 22.60 1.02
C HIS A 437 -10.92 22.33 0.74
N ASP A 438 -11.25 22.14 -0.53
CA ASP A 438 -12.60 21.82 -0.98
C ASP A 438 -12.54 20.70 -2.04
N PRO A 439 -12.88 19.46 -1.68
CA PRO A 439 -12.84 18.33 -2.61
C PRO A 439 -13.81 18.48 -3.79
N GLY A 440 -14.79 19.38 -3.71
CA GLY A 440 -15.72 19.66 -4.79
C GLY A 440 -15.18 20.59 -5.88
N ARG A 441 -14.02 21.26 -5.65
CA ARG A 441 -13.36 22.09 -6.66
C ARG A 441 -12.55 21.26 -7.63
N GLN A 442 -12.20 21.84 -8.78
CA GLN A 442 -11.19 21.25 -9.64
C GLN A 442 -9.83 21.22 -8.93
N ALA A 443 -9.00 20.17 -9.16
CA ALA A 443 -7.75 19.98 -8.45
C ALA A 443 -6.78 21.16 -8.54
N VAL A 444 -6.70 21.78 -9.72
CA VAL A 444 -5.81 22.92 -9.95
C VAL A 444 -6.28 24.14 -9.15
N ASP A 445 -7.59 24.40 -9.12
CA ASP A 445 -8.17 25.55 -8.40
C ASP A 445 -8.07 25.38 -6.89
N ASP A 446 -8.28 24.15 -6.40
CA ASP A 446 -8.17 23.79 -4.99
C ASP A 446 -6.71 23.87 -4.54
N GLY A 447 -5.77 23.25 -5.26
CA GLY A 447 -4.34 23.34 -4.99
C GLY A 447 -3.82 24.78 -5.02
N TYR A 448 -4.28 25.60 -5.97
CA TYR A 448 -3.94 27.02 -6.01
C TYR A 448 -4.47 27.78 -4.78
N THR A 449 -5.72 27.50 -4.37
CA THR A 449 -6.33 28.13 -3.18
C THR A 449 -5.59 27.75 -1.92
N MET A 450 -5.26 26.45 -1.76
CA MET A 450 -4.48 25.93 -0.65
C MET A 450 -3.06 26.52 -0.61
N ALA A 451 -2.37 26.56 -1.75
CA ALA A 451 -1.03 27.16 -1.85
C ALA A 451 -1.03 28.64 -1.49
N ARG A 452 -2.07 29.38 -1.91
CA ARG A 452 -2.24 30.80 -1.53
C ARG A 452 -2.47 30.98 -0.04
N ALA A 453 -3.27 30.12 0.58
CA ALA A 453 -3.52 30.17 2.02
C ALA A 453 -2.25 29.88 2.82
N ALA A 454 -1.49 28.82 2.43
CA ALA A 454 -0.19 28.52 3.04
C ALA A 454 0.78 29.71 2.92
N ALA A 455 0.96 30.25 1.70
CA ALA A 455 1.87 31.35 1.45
C ALA A 455 1.44 32.68 2.13
N GLY A 456 0.14 32.86 2.33
CA GLY A 456 -0.43 34.02 3.02
C GLY A 456 -0.34 33.96 4.55
N ALA A 457 -0.16 32.74 5.10
CA ALA A 457 -0.01 32.54 6.54
C ALA A 457 1.39 32.92 7.00
N ARG A 458 1.52 34.10 7.61
CA ARG A 458 2.76 34.50 8.28
C ARG A 458 2.97 33.61 9.48
N HIS A 459 4.16 33.07 9.64
CA HIS A 459 4.43 32.08 10.68
C HIS A 459 5.78 32.33 11.35
N GLY A 460 5.93 31.78 12.52
CA GLY A 460 7.17 31.76 13.28
C GLY A 460 7.10 30.63 14.32
N SER A 461 8.20 30.46 15.03
CA SER A 461 8.30 29.49 16.12
C SER A 461 8.92 30.16 17.35
N VAL A 462 8.61 29.59 18.52
CA VAL A 462 9.26 30.01 19.77
C VAL A 462 10.00 28.82 20.35
N ARG A 463 11.27 29.04 20.75
CA ARG A 463 12.13 28.02 21.36
C ARG A 463 12.81 28.57 22.58
N VAL A 464 13.29 27.69 23.46
CA VAL A 464 14.13 28.09 24.60
C VAL A 464 15.58 28.12 24.15
N ALA A 465 16.30 29.20 24.51
CA ALA A 465 17.74 29.29 24.31
C ALA A 465 18.46 28.23 25.16
N THR A 466 19.35 27.49 24.55
CA THR A 466 20.17 26.46 25.24
C THR A 466 21.58 26.95 25.57
N GLU A 467 22.02 28.04 24.94
CA GLU A 467 23.34 28.64 25.13
C GLU A 467 23.25 30.17 24.98
N GLN A 468 24.28 30.87 25.48
CA GLN A 468 24.41 32.29 25.25
C GLN A 468 24.82 32.55 23.79
N ALA A 469 24.06 33.38 23.10
CA ALA A 469 24.33 33.75 21.73
C ALA A 469 23.98 35.20 21.43
N LEU A 470 24.64 35.77 20.42
CA LEU A 470 24.26 37.08 19.87
C LEU A 470 23.33 36.86 18.69
N THR A 471 22.13 37.45 18.78
CA THR A 471 21.09 37.39 17.74
C THR A 471 20.81 38.79 17.17
N TRP A 472 20.00 38.88 16.13
CA TRP A 472 19.53 40.18 15.61
C TRP A 472 18.70 40.95 16.64
N ALA A 473 17.99 40.28 17.52
CA ALA A 473 17.18 40.88 18.57
C ALA A 473 17.96 41.22 19.84
N GLY A 474 19.25 40.87 19.91
CA GLY A 474 20.11 41.06 21.08
C GLY A 474 20.80 39.80 21.55
N THR A 475 21.44 39.88 22.72
CA THR A 475 22.07 38.70 23.35
C THR A 475 21.01 37.92 24.10
N CYS A 476 20.99 36.56 23.91
CA CYS A 476 20.18 35.66 24.71
C CYS A 476 21.05 34.86 25.69
N GLU A 477 20.47 34.46 26.82
CA GLU A 477 21.05 33.59 27.83
C GLU A 477 20.30 32.26 27.84
N PRO A 478 20.91 31.16 28.34
CA PRO A 478 20.21 29.90 28.50
C PRO A 478 18.94 30.04 29.34
N GLY A 479 17.79 29.61 28.79
CA GLY A 479 16.47 29.74 29.41
C GLY A 479 15.59 30.82 28.82
N ASP A 480 16.17 31.79 28.10
CA ASP A 480 15.39 32.85 27.41
C ASP A 480 14.50 32.22 26.32
N GLY A 481 13.37 32.89 26.05
CA GLY A 481 12.51 32.59 24.91
C GLY A 481 13.04 33.26 23.64
N LEU A 482 13.10 32.49 22.55
CA LEU A 482 13.53 32.99 21.25
C LEU A 482 12.36 32.96 20.26
N GLY A 483 11.88 34.12 19.83
CA GLY A 483 10.89 34.26 18.75
C GLY A 483 11.58 34.29 17.40
N ILE A 484 11.33 33.28 16.57
CA ILE A 484 12.01 33.04 15.29
C ILE A 484 11.00 33.14 14.16
N ALA A 485 11.35 33.92 13.12
CA ALA A 485 10.61 33.95 11.87
C ALA A 485 11.59 33.80 10.70
N GLY A 486 11.30 32.87 9.81
CA GLY A 486 12.29 32.38 8.85
C GLY A 486 13.46 31.71 9.59
N ASP A 487 14.68 32.09 9.24
CA ASP A 487 15.91 31.57 9.87
C ASP A 487 16.51 32.54 10.92
N GLU A 488 15.78 33.59 11.30
CA GLU A 488 16.30 34.64 12.16
C GLU A 488 15.56 34.74 13.49
N VAL A 489 16.31 34.94 14.58
CA VAL A 489 15.76 35.29 15.89
C VAL A 489 15.42 36.78 15.90
N LEU A 490 14.12 37.07 15.92
CA LEU A 490 13.62 38.47 15.86
C LEU A 490 13.17 38.99 17.23
N VAL A 491 12.94 38.10 18.20
CA VAL A 491 12.53 38.42 19.56
C VAL A 491 13.34 37.60 20.55
N VAL A 492 13.86 38.25 21.59
CA VAL A 492 14.42 37.63 22.79
C VAL A 492 13.57 38.07 23.98
N GLY A 493 12.99 37.13 24.71
CA GLY A 493 12.19 37.40 25.91
C GLY A 493 12.69 36.60 27.10
N ASP A 494 12.39 37.03 28.30
CA ASP A 494 12.82 36.39 29.55
C ASP A 494 12.23 34.96 29.68
N ASP A 495 11.19 34.62 28.91
CA ASP A 495 10.56 33.31 28.84
C ASP A 495 9.83 33.09 27.48
N ILE A 496 9.29 31.90 27.31
CA ILE A 496 8.53 31.48 26.09
C ILE A 496 7.29 32.36 25.88
N ALA A 497 6.57 32.72 26.94
CA ALA A 497 5.34 33.52 26.83
C ALA A 497 5.64 34.94 26.35
N THR A 498 6.66 35.57 26.92
CA THR A 498 7.13 36.92 26.54
C THR A 498 7.64 36.94 25.10
N ALA A 499 8.43 35.93 24.71
CA ALA A 499 8.93 35.82 23.35
C ALA A 499 7.80 35.56 22.35
N GLY A 500 6.82 34.71 22.73
CA GLY A 500 5.64 34.40 21.94
C GLY A 500 4.76 35.59 21.69
N ALA A 501 4.47 36.40 22.73
CA ALA A 501 3.71 37.62 22.64
C ALA A 501 4.40 38.65 21.72
N GLY A 502 5.72 38.88 21.90
CA GLY A 502 6.48 39.77 21.03
C GLY A 502 6.54 39.29 19.58
N LEU A 503 6.63 37.98 19.33
CA LEU A 503 6.59 37.43 17.97
C LEU A 503 5.21 37.63 17.33
N ILE A 504 4.11 37.41 18.08
CA ILE A 504 2.74 37.69 17.61
C ILE A 504 2.59 39.15 17.24
N ASP A 505 3.01 40.09 18.09
CA ASP A 505 2.96 41.52 17.80
C ASP A 505 3.70 41.84 16.49
N LEU A 506 4.87 41.26 16.29
CA LEU A 506 5.69 41.46 15.10
C LEU A 506 5.03 40.94 13.83
N LEU A 507 4.43 39.73 13.91
CA LEU A 507 3.70 39.12 12.81
C LEU A 507 2.40 39.85 12.48
N LEU A 508 1.78 40.52 13.46
CA LEU A 508 0.55 41.30 13.29
C LEU A 508 0.77 42.75 12.82
N VAL A 509 2.01 43.24 12.75
CA VAL A 509 2.31 44.63 12.28
C VAL A 509 1.64 44.94 10.93
N ALA A 510 1.57 43.97 10.03
CA ALA A 510 0.91 44.12 8.73
C ALA A 510 -0.60 43.78 8.76
N GLY A 511 -1.20 43.70 9.96
CA GLY A 511 -2.60 43.29 10.19
C GLY A 511 -2.77 41.76 10.23
N GLY A 512 -3.93 41.31 10.61
CA GLY A 512 -4.32 39.90 10.71
C GLY A 512 -5.69 39.78 11.39
N GLU A 513 -6.45 38.76 11.07
CA GLU A 513 -7.79 38.50 11.64
C GLU A 513 -7.83 37.20 12.47
N LEU A 514 -6.83 36.35 12.30
CA LEU A 514 -6.76 35.04 12.98
C LEU A 514 -5.31 34.76 13.37
N VAL A 515 -5.09 34.37 14.63
CA VAL A 515 -3.83 33.88 15.16
C VAL A 515 -4.01 32.42 15.56
N THR A 516 -3.21 31.53 14.99
CA THR A 516 -3.19 30.11 15.36
C THR A 516 -1.88 29.79 16.07
N VAL A 517 -1.97 29.26 17.28
CA VAL A 517 -0.82 28.87 18.09
C VAL A 517 -0.87 27.36 18.34
N LEU A 518 0.16 26.64 17.91
CA LEU A 518 0.35 25.23 18.24
C LEU A 518 1.31 25.14 19.44
N ILE A 519 0.83 24.54 20.51
CA ILE A 519 1.62 24.36 21.74
C ILE A 519 2.41 23.05 21.65
N GLY A 520 3.72 23.14 21.84
CA GLY A 520 4.62 21.97 21.84
C GLY A 520 4.43 21.06 23.06
N GLU A 521 4.84 19.82 22.93
CA GLU A 521 4.82 18.87 24.03
C GLU A 521 5.67 19.36 25.22
N GLY A 522 5.13 19.22 26.43
CA GLY A 522 5.80 19.65 27.67
C GLY A 522 5.76 21.14 27.95
N VAL A 523 5.14 21.96 27.10
CA VAL A 523 4.92 23.39 27.36
C VAL A 523 3.69 23.55 28.25
N ASP A 524 3.79 24.47 29.25
CA ASP A 524 2.71 24.74 30.19
C ASP A 524 1.48 25.31 29.45
N VAL A 525 0.30 24.72 29.72
CA VAL A 525 -0.98 25.15 29.13
C VAL A 525 -1.29 26.61 29.47
N GLY A 526 -0.85 27.13 30.62
CA GLY A 526 -0.99 28.53 31.00
C GLY A 526 -0.34 29.52 30.03
N ILE A 527 0.64 29.08 29.25
CA ILE A 527 1.24 29.89 28.18
C ILE A 527 0.24 30.15 27.05
N ALA A 528 -0.54 29.11 26.69
CA ALA A 528 -1.60 29.26 25.67
C ALA A 528 -2.64 30.28 26.11
N GLU A 529 -3.07 30.26 27.37
CA GLU A 529 -4.00 31.21 27.96
C GLU A 529 -3.44 32.64 27.95
N ALA A 530 -2.17 32.76 28.37
CA ALA A 530 -1.49 34.08 28.38
C ALA A 530 -1.35 34.69 26.97
N LEU A 531 -1.02 33.86 25.96
CA LEU A 531 -0.94 34.32 24.57
C LEU A 531 -2.33 34.64 23.99
N ALA A 532 -3.37 33.91 24.36
CA ALA A 532 -4.74 34.22 23.94
C ALA A 532 -5.28 35.51 24.58
N GLU A 533 -4.89 35.82 25.82
CA GLU A 533 -5.21 37.11 26.47
C GLU A 533 -4.43 38.29 25.88
N HIS A 534 -3.24 38.02 25.31
CA HIS A 534 -2.39 39.06 24.69
C HIS A 534 -2.93 39.51 23.34
N VAL A 535 -3.55 38.63 22.54
CA VAL A 535 -4.13 38.93 21.21
C VAL A 535 -5.46 39.66 21.35
#